data_3af1d1d897f2d96fc9ada334c8f72824
#
_entry.id   3af1d1d897f2d96fc9ada334c8f72824
#
_cell.length_a   1.000
_cell.length_b   1.000
_cell.length_c   1.000
_cell.angle_alpha   90.00
_cell.angle_beta   90.00
_cell.angle_gamma   90.00
#
_symmetry.space_group_name_H-M   'P 1'
#
loop_
_entity.id
_entity.type
_entity.pdbx_description
1 polymer ?
#
loop_
_entity_poly.entity_id
_entity_poly.type
_entity_poly.pdbx_seq_one_letter_code
_entity_poly.pdbx_strand_id
1 'polypeptide(L)'
;ERLQGEFTHRVSFSHDGGPFLNYATTATFAGDDSTSAVPLTAESGFWRVARPAAATDPGPALLPPTATPVVRTVDDVEALRAPNGAFPLEVSLARSDGMLEYYLGEINGPRVDLASDAIVRGAGAKDYGSASRMYGLVDGHLLWAWDIAALGTPLRAHASARLARVCTEH
;
A
#
# COMPACT_ATOMS: atom_id res chain seq x y z
N GLU A 1 22.29 -12.08 -6.98
CA GLU A 1 22.84 -10.83 -7.52
C GLU A 1 21.93 -9.69 -7.06
N ARG A 2 22.46 -8.72 -6.34
CA ARG A 2 21.70 -7.52 -5.95
C ARG A 2 21.75 -6.55 -7.11
N LEU A 3 20.61 -6.11 -7.59
CA LEU A 3 20.55 -4.91 -8.42
C LEU A 3 20.98 -3.75 -7.51
N GLN A 4 22.19 -3.27 -7.71
CA GLN A 4 22.67 -2.04 -7.07
C GLN A 4 22.47 -0.90 -8.07
N GLY A 5 21.63 0.05 -7.74
CA GLY A 5 21.41 1.20 -8.61
C GLY A 5 20.24 2.07 -8.14
N GLU A 6 20.13 3.23 -8.71
CA GLU A 6 19.03 4.15 -8.45
C GLU A 6 17.80 3.76 -9.28
N PHE A 7 16.63 3.96 -8.71
CA PHE A 7 15.36 3.74 -9.39
C PHE A 7 14.41 4.91 -9.17
N THR A 8 13.55 5.15 -10.13
CA THR A 8 12.46 6.10 -9.99
C THR A 8 11.24 5.38 -9.44
N HIS A 9 10.69 5.89 -8.35
CA HIS A 9 9.48 5.36 -7.74
C HIS A 9 8.40 6.44 -7.73
N ARG A 10 7.25 6.14 -8.31
CA ARG A 10 6.07 7.01 -8.29
C ARG A 10 4.98 6.34 -7.48
N VAL A 11 4.41 7.08 -6.55
CA VAL A 11 3.30 6.63 -5.69
C VAL A 11 2.15 7.59 -5.83
N SER A 12 0.95 7.06 -6.01
CA SER A 12 -0.29 7.83 -6.06
C SER A 12 -1.29 7.29 -5.05
N PHE A 13 -1.84 8.18 -4.27
CA PHE A 13 -3.04 7.95 -3.48
C PHE A 13 -4.13 8.87 -4.01
N SER A 14 -5.30 8.32 -4.28
CA SER A 14 -6.47 9.09 -4.72
C SER A 14 -7.71 8.69 -3.92
N HIS A 15 -8.68 9.61 -3.89
CA HIS A 15 -9.88 9.48 -3.10
C HIS A 15 -11.06 10.08 -3.86
N ASP A 16 -12.15 9.36 -3.95
CA ASP A 16 -13.38 9.74 -4.63
C ASP A 16 -14.62 9.79 -3.70
N GLY A 17 -14.38 9.87 -2.39
CA GLY A 17 -15.42 9.92 -1.36
C GLY A 17 -15.79 8.58 -0.75
N GLY A 18 -15.26 7.47 -1.26
CA GLY A 18 -15.44 6.14 -0.67
C GLY A 18 -14.65 5.95 0.64
N PRO A 19 -14.93 4.88 1.42
CA PRO A 19 -14.26 4.60 2.69
C PRO A 19 -12.87 3.96 2.53
N PHE A 20 -12.18 4.27 1.45
CA PHE A 20 -10.87 3.74 1.09
C PHE A 20 -10.09 4.75 0.26
N LEU A 21 -8.78 4.55 0.19
CA LEU A 21 -7.91 5.22 -0.77
C LEU A 21 -7.55 4.25 -1.89
N ASN A 22 -7.63 4.72 -3.12
CA ASN A 22 -7.00 4.06 -4.25
C ASN A 22 -5.49 4.26 -4.15
N TYR A 23 -4.73 3.21 -4.41
CA TYR A 23 -3.27 3.23 -4.40
C TYR A 23 -2.74 2.71 -5.73
N ALA A 24 -1.77 3.40 -6.28
CA ALA A 24 -1.03 2.92 -7.45
C ALA A 24 0.44 3.33 -7.34
N THR A 25 1.32 2.44 -7.78
CA THR A 25 2.75 2.73 -7.83
C THR A 25 3.41 2.10 -9.03
N THR A 26 4.48 2.72 -9.48
CA THR A 26 5.38 2.19 -10.50
C THR A 26 6.82 2.44 -10.07
N ALA A 27 7.70 1.46 -10.33
CA ALA A 27 9.12 1.60 -10.15
C ALA A 27 9.84 1.27 -11.47
N THR A 28 10.79 2.10 -11.85
CA THR A 28 11.62 1.93 -13.05
C THR A 28 13.08 2.12 -12.68
N PHE A 29 13.94 1.26 -13.20
CA PHE A 29 15.38 1.41 -13.07
C PHE A 29 15.89 2.33 -14.18
N ALA A 30 16.70 3.33 -13.80
CA ALA A 30 17.41 4.12 -14.79
C ALA A 30 18.61 3.30 -15.27
N GLY A 31 18.59 2.85 -16.51
CA GLY A 31 19.75 2.21 -17.13
C GLY A 31 20.91 3.18 -17.33
N ASP A 32 22.09 2.65 -17.60
CA ASP A 32 23.32 3.43 -17.82
C ASP A 32 23.20 4.43 -18.98
N ASP A 33 22.29 4.17 -19.93
CA ASP A 33 21.91 5.09 -21.01
C ASP A 33 20.51 5.66 -20.74
N SER A 34 20.38 6.99 -20.74
CA SER A 34 19.16 7.74 -20.50
C SER A 34 17.96 7.41 -21.42
N THR A 35 18.11 6.44 -22.31
CA THR A 35 17.10 6.00 -23.30
C THR A 35 16.39 4.71 -22.92
N SER A 36 16.79 4.00 -21.86
CA SER A 36 16.27 2.66 -21.56
C SER A 36 15.84 2.52 -20.11
N ALA A 37 14.77 3.21 -19.70
CA ALA A 37 14.14 2.94 -18.41
C ALA A 37 13.56 1.52 -18.40
N VAL A 38 14.05 0.66 -17.50
CA VAL A 38 13.56 -0.72 -17.34
C VAL A 38 12.45 -0.74 -16.29
N PRO A 39 11.21 -1.13 -16.65
CA PRO A 39 10.17 -1.32 -15.66
C PRO A 39 10.55 -2.41 -14.66
N LEU A 40 10.49 -2.12 -13.36
CA LEU A 40 10.76 -3.08 -12.30
C LEU A 40 9.47 -3.71 -11.79
N THR A 41 8.51 -2.87 -11.40
CA THR A 41 7.23 -3.33 -10.86
C THR A 41 6.17 -2.24 -10.99
N ALA A 42 4.92 -2.68 -11.00
CA ALA A 42 3.76 -1.83 -10.80
C ALA A 42 2.82 -2.51 -9.80
N GLU A 43 2.18 -1.71 -8.97
CA GLU A 43 1.21 -2.19 -7.99
C GLU A 43 -0.02 -1.31 -8.02
N SER A 44 -1.18 -1.90 -7.73
CA SER A 44 -2.43 -1.17 -7.52
C SER A 44 -3.25 -1.84 -6.42
N GLY A 45 -4.10 -1.06 -5.75
CA GLY A 45 -4.93 -1.63 -4.70
C GLY A 45 -5.63 -0.59 -3.85
N PHE A 46 -6.08 -1.03 -2.67
CA PHE A 46 -6.90 -0.24 -1.77
C PHE A 46 -6.35 -0.23 -0.36
N TRP A 47 -6.41 0.93 0.26
CA TRP A 47 -6.07 1.15 1.66
C TRP A 47 -7.33 1.59 2.41
N ARG A 48 -7.63 0.97 3.53
CA ARG A 48 -8.78 1.34 4.36
C ARG A 48 -8.47 1.21 5.85
N VAL A 49 -9.19 1.97 6.66
CA VAL A 49 -9.20 1.73 8.10
C VAL A 49 -9.98 0.43 8.36
N ALA A 50 -9.35 -0.49 9.09
CA ALA A 50 -9.94 -1.78 9.42
C ALA A 50 -11.10 -1.58 10.41
N ARG A 51 -12.25 -2.18 10.10
CA ARG A 51 -13.44 -2.19 10.95
C ARG A 51 -14.35 -3.36 10.60
N PRO A 52 -15.19 -3.81 11.50
CA PRO A 52 -16.23 -4.78 11.17
C PRO A 52 -17.14 -4.28 10.04
N ALA A 53 -17.61 -5.20 9.21
CA ALA A 53 -18.61 -4.89 8.20
C ALA A 53 -19.93 -4.45 8.86
N ALA A 54 -20.60 -3.49 8.22
CA ALA A 54 -21.86 -2.93 8.70
C ALA A 54 -22.95 -3.05 7.62
N ALA A 55 -24.21 -2.97 8.03
CA ALA A 55 -25.37 -2.99 7.12
C ALA A 55 -25.37 -1.82 6.11
N THR A 56 -24.63 -0.76 6.41
CA THR A 56 -24.41 0.39 5.51
C THR A 56 -23.34 0.16 4.46
N ASP A 57 -22.60 -0.95 4.54
CA ASP A 57 -21.61 -1.31 3.51
C ASP A 57 -22.30 -2.07 2.37
N PRO A 58 -21.82 -1.87 1.11
CA PRO A 58 -22.30 -2.68 0.01
C PRO A 58 -21.94 -4.14 0.21
N GLY A 59 -22.80 -5.00 -0.28
CA GLY A 59 -22.53 -6.43 -0.34
C GLY A 59 -21.58 -6.80 -1.48
N PRO A 60 -21.19 -8.07 -1.58
CA PRO A 60 -20.35 -8.53 -2.68
C PRO A 60 -21.07 -8.39 -4.03
N ALA A 61 -20.29 -8.25 -5.11
CA ALA A 61 -20.78 -8.26 -6.49
C ALA A 61 -21.94 -7.27 -6.76
N LEU A 62 -21.77 -6.03 -6.36
CA LEU A 62 -22.72 -4.94 -6.61
C LEU A 62 -24.04 -5.04 -5.83
N LEU A 63 -24.15 -5.89 -4.83
CA LEU A 63 -25.31 -5.88 -3.95
C LEU A 63 -25.34 -4.55 -3.16
N PRO A 64 -26.50 -3.87 -3.13
CA PRO A 64 -26.63 -2.63 -2.39
C PRO A 64 -26.52 -2.89 -0.87
N PRO A 65 -26.16 -1.87 -0.07
CA PRO A 65 -26.22 -1.97 1.38
C PRO A 65 -27.67 -2.22 1.85
N THR A 66 -27.82 -2.95 2.95
CA THR A 66 -29.14 -3.23 3.54
C THR A 66 -29.66 -2.13 4.45
N ALA A 67 -28.83 -1.13 4.75
CA ALA A 67 -29.21 0.10 5.45
C ALA A 67 -28.70 1.33 4.69
N THR A 68 -29.36 2.46 4.89
CA THR A 68 -28.96 3.73 4.28
C THR A 68 -27.55 4.11 4.74
N PRO A 69 -26.61 4.38 3.81
CA PRO A 69 -25.27 4.85 4.16
C PRO A 69 -25.35 6.16 4.97
N VAL A 70 -24.63 6.22 6.04
CA VAL A 70 -24.53 7.43 6.88
C VAL A 70 -23.27 8.19 6.44
N VAL A 71 -23.39 9.50 6.25
CA VAL A 71 -22.24 10.39 6.06
C VAL A 71 -21.41 10.34 7.34
N ARG A 72 -20.18 9.89 7.22
CA ARG A 72 -19.27 9.77 8.37
C ARG A 72 -18.75 11.15 8.76
N THR A 73 -18.84 11.42 10.04
CA THR A 73 -18.24 12.59 10.67
C THR A 73 -16.81 12.29 11.13
N VAL A 74 -16.07 13.32 11.53
CA VAL A 74 -14.74 13.14 12.14
C VAL A 74 -14.84 12.26 13.39
N ASP A 75 -15.88 12.43 14.20
CA ASP A 75 -16.08 11.64 15.43
C ASP A 75 -16.31 10.16 15.13
N ASP A 76 -17.03 9.83 14.05
CA ASP A 76 -17.21 8.44 13.61
C ASP A 76 -15.87 7.79 13.20
N VAL A 77 -14.98 8.56 12.58
CA VAL A 77 -13.65 8.10 12.22
C VAL A 77 -12.78 7.95 13.47
N GLU A 78 -12.80 8.94 14.36
CA GLU A 78 -12.05 8.88 15.63
C GLU A 78 -12.47 7.69 16.51
N ALA A 79 -13.74 7.28 16.46
CA ALA A 79 -14.24 6.10 17.18
C ALA A 79 -13.61 4.77 16.67
N LEU A 80 -12.95 4.76 15.52
CA LEU A 80 -12.22 3.60 15.01
C LEU A 80 -10.79 3.49 15.55
N ARG A 81 -10.35 4.48 16.33
CA ARG A 81 -9.01 4.51 16.90
C ARG A 81 -8.84 3.39 17.95
N ALA A 82 -7.77 2.64 17.81
CA ALA A 82 -7.40 1.60 18.77
C ALA A 82 -6.94 2.21 20.12
N PRO A 83 -6.90 1.42 21.21
CA PRO A 83 -6.47 1.91 22.52
C PRO A 83 -5.05 2.49 22.57
N ASN A 84 -4.18 2.08 21.66
CA ASN A 84 -2.81 2.61 21.51
C ASN A 84 -2.76 3.97 20.78
N GLY A 85 -3.91 4.51 20.37
CA GLY A 85 -4.02 5.77 19.64
C GLY A 85 -3.82 5.67 18.12
N ALA A 86 -3.58 4.49 17.59
CA ALA A 86 -3.44 4.26 16.15
C ALA A 86 -4.77 3.92 15.49
N PHE A 87 -4.85 4.08 14.17
CA PHE A 87 -5.92 3.52 13.36
C PHE A 87 -5.45 2.21 12.73
N PRO A 88 -6.16 1.09 12.95
CA PRO A 88 -5.84 -0.16 12.29
C PRO A 88 -6.10 -0.05 10.78
N LEU A 89 -5.23 -0.63 9.98
CA LEU A 89 -5.28 -0.60 8.52
C LEU A 89 -5.39 -1.99 7.93
N GLU A 90 -6.12 -2.07 6.84
CA GLU A 90 -6.13 -3.18 5.89
C GLU A 90 -5.74 -2.65 4.52
N VAL A 91 -4.79 -3.34 3.86
CA VAL A 91 -4.29 -2.96 2.54
C VAL A 91 -4.28 -4.19 1.64
N SER A 92 -4.94 -4.10 0.49
CA SER A 92 -4.92 -5.13 -0.54
C SER A 92 -4.22 -4.62 -1.78
N LEU A 93 -3.21 -5.35 -2.27
CA LEU A 93 -2.38 -4.96 -3.42
C LEU A 93 -2.34 -6.07 -4.45
N ALA A 94 -2.45 -5.68 -5.72
CA ALA A 94 -2.16 -6.52 -6.87
C ALA A 94 -0.89 -6.02 -7.55
N ARG A 95 0.03 -6.93 -7.88
CA ARG A 95 1.33 -6.62 -8.49
C ARG A 95 1.40 -7.10 -9.93
N SER A 96 2.18 -6.39 -10.74
CA SER A 96 2.37 -6.71 -12.17
C SER A 96 3.07 -8.06 -12.42
N ASP A 97 3.72 -8.63 -11.42
CA ASP A 97 4.39 -9.95 -11.47
C ASP A 97 3.47 -11.13 -11.12
N GLY A 98 2.15 -10.88 -10.97
CA GLY A 98 1.16 -11.91 -10.69
C GLY A 98 1.02 -12.29 -9.22
N MET A 99 1.44 -11.41 -8.31
CA MET A 99 1.23 -11.55 -6.87
C MET A 99 0.08 -10.71 -6.37
N LEU A 100 -0.61 -11.22 -5.35
CA LEU A 100 -1.56 -10.47 -4.54
C LEU A 100 -1.05 -10.48 -3.10
N GLU A 101 -1.09 -9.31 -2.45
CA GLU A 101 -0.64 -9.13 -1.08
C GLU A 101 -1.77 -8.51 -0.25
N TYR A 102 -2.01 -9.07 0.92
CA TYR A 102 -2.91 -8.51 1.91
C TYR A 102 -2.08 -8.15 3.14
N TYR A 103 -2.15 -6.90 3.55
CA TYR A 103 -1.43 -6.37 4.68
C TYR A 103 -2.39 -5.97 5.80
N LEU A 104 -1.97 -6.26 7.02
CA LEU A 104 -2.52 -5.66 8.23
C LEU A 104 -1.48 -4.72 8.81
N GLY A 105 -1.94 -3.67 9.46
CA GLY A 105 -1.04 -2.71 10.09
C GLY A 105 -1.78 -1.57 10.77
N GLU A 106 -1.08 -0.48 10.95
CA GLU A 106 -1.64 0.69 11.62
C GLU A 106 -1.01 2.00 11.12
N ILE A 107 -1.76 3.08 11.26
CA ILE A 107 -1.26 4.45 11.14
C ILE A 107 -1.32 5.15 12.48
N ASN A 108 -0.19 5.70 12.92
CA ASN A 108 -0.08 6.50 14.13
C ASN A 108 0.67 7.79 13.84
N GLY A 109 -0.06 8.92 13.88
CA GLY A 109 0.48 10.20 13.44
C GLY A 109 1.01 10.13 12.01
N PRO A 110 2.27 10.50 11.76
CA PRO A 110 2.86 10.52 10.42
C PRO A 110 3.39 9.15 9.96
N ARG A 111 3.27 8.09 10.75
CA ARG A 111 3.88 6.79 10.49
C ARG A 111 2.85 5.71 10.21
N VAL A 112 3.12 4.91 9.19
CA VAL A 112 2.38 3.69 8.86
C VAL A 112 3.33 2.50 8.92
N ASP A 113 2.91 1.44 9.60
CA ASP A 113 3.59 0.15 9.65
C ASP A 113 2.62 -0.93 9.14
N LEU A 114 3.07 -1.73 8.17
CA LEU A 114 2.31 -2.80 7.55
C LEU A 114 3.11 -4.10 7.57
N ALA A 115 2.45 -5.22 7.86
CA ALA A 115 3.01 -6.56 7.72
C ALA A 115 2.07 -7.41 6.86
N SER A 116 2.63 -8.20 5.95
CA SER A 116 1.82 -9.10 5.13
C SER A 116 1.17 -10.19 5.99
N ASP A 117 -0.15 -10.31 5.87
CA ASP A 117 -0.96 -11.36 6.49
C ASP A 117 -1.16 -12.54 5.53
N ALA A 118 -1.40 -12.22 4.25
CA ALA A 118 -1.56 -13.21 3.20
C ALA A 118 -0.86 -12.78 1.92
N ILE A 119 -0.25 -13.76 1.25
CA ILE A 119 0.34 -13.61 -0.07
C ILE A 119 -0.18 -14.73 -0.97
N VAL A 120 -0.75 -14.35 -2.12
CA VAL A 120 -1.16 -15.28 -3.18
C VAL A 120 -0.22 -15.11 -4.35
N ARG A 121 0.37 -16.20 -4.81
CA ARG A 121 1.30 -16.23 -5.94
C ARG A 121 0.68 -16.92 -7.13
N GLY A 122 0.71 -16.27 -8.28
CA GLY A 122 0.44 -16.92 -9.56
C GLY A 122 1.50 -17.98 -9.87
N ALA A 123 1.18 -18.92 -10.76
CA ALA A 123 2.09 -20.04 -11.09
C ALA A 123 3.45 -19.58 -11.65
N GLY A 124 3.54 -18.41 -12.28
CA GLY A 124 4.78 -17.83 -12.79
C GLY A 124 5.53 -16.93 -11.82
N ALA A 125 4.97 -16.65 -10.64
CA ALA A 125 5.59 -15.76 -9.67
C ALA A 125 6.74 -16.46 -8.93
N LYS A 126 7.80 -15.69 -8.67
CA LYS A 126 8.97 -16.19 -7.92
C LYS A 126 8.63 -16.41 -6.45
N ASP A 127 9.49 -17.13 -5.75
CA ASP A 127 9.33 -17.39 -4.32
C ASP A 127 9.36 -16.08 -3.51
N TYR A 128 8.28 -15.84 -2.74
CA TYR A 128 8.04 -14.65 -1.95
C TYR A 128 7.12 -15.02 -0.79
N GLY A 129 7.64 -14.97 0.43
CA GLY A 129 6.96 -15.55 1.59
C GLY A 129 6.33 -14.54 2.53
N SER A 130 6.96 -13.38 2.73
CA SER A 130 6.43 -12.31 3.59
C SER A 130 7.05 -10.96 3.25
N ALA A 131 6.40 -9.90 3.70
CA ALA A 131 6.89 -8.54 3.57
C ALA A 131 6.46 -7.67 4.75
N SER A 132 7.23 -6.61 4.99
CA SER A 132 6.79 -5.47 5.77
C SER A 132 7.03 -4.18 5.01
N ARG A 133 6.17 -3.20 5.22
CA ARG A 133 6.29 -1.86 4.64
C ARG A 133 6.16 -0.82 5.72
N MET A 134 7.01 0.18 5.66
CA MET A 134 6.94 1.34 6.53
C MET A 134 6.83 2.60 5.67
N TYR A 135 5.95 3.50 6.06
CA TYR A 135 5.85 4.83 5.48
C TYR A 135 5.94 5.86 6.60
N GLY A 136 6.59 6.98 6.32
CA GLY A 136 6.70 8.08 7.27
C GLY A 136 6.68 9.42 6.57
N LEU A 137 5.86 10.35 7.03
CA LEU A 137 5.85 11.72 6.51
C LEU A 137 6.82 12.57 7.33
N VAL A 138 7.93 12.98 6.73
CA VAL A 138 9.01 13.75 7.37
C VAL A 138 9.39 14.92 6.47
N ASP A 139 9.35 16.14 6.99
CA ASP A 139 9.71 17.37 6.28
C ASP A 139 9.06 17.48 4.88
N GLY A 140 7.78 17.15 4.78
CA GLY A 140 7.02 17.22 3.53
C GLY A 140 7.36 16.13 2.51
N HIS A 141 8.19 15.15 2.87
CA HIS A 141 8.53 14.00 2.04
C HIS A 141 7.94 12.73 2.62
N LEU A 142 7.52 11.82 1.73
CA LEU A 142 7.12 10.48 2.13
C LEU A 142 8.35 9.57 2.10
N LEU A 143 8.81 9.16 3.27
CA LEU A 143 9.80 8.10 3.41
C LEU A 143 9.11 6.75 3.29
N TRP A 144 9.73 5.83 2.58
CA TRP A 144 9.22 4.48 2.38
C TRP A 144 10.34 3.45 2.52
N ALA A 145 10.04 2.36 3.19
CA ALA A 145 10.92 1.20 3.30
C ALA A 145 10.12 -0.07 3.07
N TRP A 146 10.74 -1.05 2.45
CA TRP A 146 10.15 -2.35 2.13
C TRP A 146 11.15 -3.46 2.42
N ASP A 147 10.77 -4.33 3.33
CA ASP A 147 11.51 -5.54 3.66
C ASP A 147 10.77 -6.74 3.09
N ILE A 148 11.51 -7.73 2.59
CA ILE A 148 10.93 -8.95 2.02
C ILE A 148 11.66 -10.20 2.49
N ALA A 149 10.92 -11.30 2.60
CA ALA A 149 11.43 -12.66 2.65
C ALA A 149 11.16 -13.33 1.31
N ALA A 150 12.18 -13.58 0.53
CA ALA A 150 12.06 -14.09 -0.84
C ALA A 150 13.26 -14.96 -1.22
N LEU A 151 13.05 -15.85 -2.18
CA LEU A 151 14.11 -16.70 -2.76
C LEU A 151 14.91 -17.46 -1.68
N GLY A 152 14.21 -18.00 -0.67
CA GLY A 152 14.82 -18.74 0.42
C GLY A 152 15.58 -17.89 1.46
N THR A 153 15.49 -16.56 1.39
CA THR A 153 16.13 -15.67 2.37
C THR A 153 15.09 -15.15 3.38
N PRO A 154 15.47 -15.00 4.66
CA PRO A 154 14.59 -14.42 5.69
C PRO A 154 14.30 -12.95 5.41
N LEU A 155 13.30 -12.40 6.12
CA LEU A 155 12.90 -11.00 6.02
C LEU A 155 14.10 -10.06 6.20
N ARG A 156 14.32 -9.20 5.22
CA ARG A 156 15.42 -8.22 5.22
C ARG A 156 15.09 -7.03 4.35
N ALA A 157 15.80 -5.93 4.57
CA ALA A 157 15.70 -4.73 3.76
C ALA A 157 15.90 -5.04 2.26
N HIS A 158 14.95 -4.60 1.45
CA HIS A 158 14.92 -4.81 0.01
C HIS A 158 15.02 -3.49 -0.75
N ALA A 159 14.17 -2.52 -0.43
CA ALA A 159 14.14 -1.22 -1.09
C ALA A 159 13.72 -0.12 -0.11
N SER A 160 14.14 1.10 -0.39
CA SER A 160 13.69 2.29 0.31
C SER A 160 13.74 3.50 -0.61
N ALA A 161 12.91 4.50 -0.33
CA ALA A 161 12.88 5.73 -1.09
C ALA A 161 12.49 6.93 -0.21
N ARG A 162 12.92 8.12 -0.64
CA ARG A 162 12.43 9.40 -0.16
C ARG A 162 11.71 10.08 -1.31
N LEU A 163 10.39 10.21 -1.20
CA LEU A 163 9.51 10.66 -2.26
C LEU A 163 9.12 12.12 -2.01
N ALA A 164 9.39 12.98 -2.98
CA ALA A 164 8.90 14.34 -2.97
C ALA A 164 7.47 14.41 -3.51
N ARG A 165 6.67 15.34 -2.99
CA ARG A 165 5.33 15.58 -3.51
C ARG A 165 5.43 16.23 -4.90
N VAL A 166 4.74 15.66 -5.87
CA VAL A 166 4.57 16.24 -7.20
C VAL A 166 3.24 16.97 -7.22
N CYS A 167 3.25 18.29 -7.45
CA CYS A 167 2.02 19.04 -7.71
C CYS A 167 1.67 18.81 -9.18
N THR A 168 0.57 18.11 -9.46
CA THR A 168 -0.06 18.15 -10.77
C THR A 168 -0.80 19.48 -10.89
N GLU A 169 -0.33 20.38 -11.75
CA GLU A 169 -1.13 21.51 -12.19
C GLU A 169 -2.32 20.93 -12.99
N HIS A 170 -3.54 21.25 -12.57
CA HIS A 170 -4.78 20.95 -13.26
C HIS A 170 -5.16 22.11 -14.17
#